data_a5205e95c2c42aec319796fbbbff5568
#
_entry.id   a5205e95c2c42aec319796fbbbff5568
#
_cell.length_a   1.000
_cell.length_b   1.000
_cell.length_c   1.000
_cell.angle_alpha   90.00
_cell.angle_beta   90.00
_cell.angle_gamma   90.00
#
_symmetry.space_group_name_H-M   'P 1'
#
loop_
_entity.id
_entity.type
_entity.pdbx_description
1 polymer ?
#
loop_
_entity_poly.entity_id
_entity_poly.type
_entity_poly.pdbx_seq_one_letter_code
_entity_poly.pdbx_strand_id
1 'polypeptide(L)'
;LPYLAAGGHGCISVSSNIVPNLLSEMHNSWKNGNFKNAFNIHLKLINLHDAMFCESSPGPVKFAAEKIGLCNSEARLPIVKISESSKNQVLSALEECKLI
;
A
#
# COMPACT_ATOMS: atom_id res chain seq x y z
N LEU A 1 -9.01 -5.75 4.89
CA LEU A 1 -9.77 -6.02 6.13
C LEU A 1 -11.16 -6.62 5.86
N PRO A 2 -11.98 -6.11 4.92
CA PRO A 2 -13.28 -6.72 4.62
C PRO A 2 -13.19 -8.20 4.24
N TYR A 3 -12.13 -8.61 3.57
CA TYR A 3 -11.90 -10.00 3.21
C TYR A 3 -11.66 -10.89 4.44
N LEU A 4 -10.92 -10.40 5.44
CA LEU A 4 -10.75 -11.09 6.72
C LEU A 4 -12.08 -11.22 7.45
N ALA A 5 -12.90 -10.16 7.46
CA ALA A 5 -14.25 -10.18 8.06
C ALA A 5 -15.20 -11.17 7.38
N ALA A 6 -15.01 -11.42 6.09
CA ALA A 6 -15.76 -12.41 5.31
C ALA A 6 -15.23 -13.85 5.47
N GLY A 7 -14.23 -14.10 6.30
CA GLY A 7 -13.66 -15.42 6.55
C GLY A 7 -12.38 -15.72 5.77
N GLY A 8 -11.77 -14.73 5.14
CA GLY A 8 -10.48 -14.87 4.47
C GLY A 8 -9.33 -15.11 5.45
N HIS A 9 -8.23 -15.71 4.98
CA HIS A 9 -7.11 -16.08 5.85
C HIS A 9 -5.90 -15.15 5.72
N GLY A 10 -5.86 -14.34 4.66
CA GLY A 10 -4.73 -13.45 4.40
C GLY A 10 -4.82 -12.81 3.04
N CYS A 11 -3.72 -12.21 2.59
CA CYS A 11 -3.70 -11.47 1.34
C CYS A 11 -2.28 -11.46 0.75
N ILE A 12 -2.20 -11.44 -0.58
CA ILE A 12 -0.97 -11.18 -1.31
C ILE A 12 -1.02 -9.70 -1.71
N SER A 13 -0.39 -8.85 -0.90
CA SER A 13 -0.58 -7.41 -0.94
C SER A 13 0.55 -6.68 -1.66
N VAL A 14 0.21 -5.80 -2.60
CA VAL A 14 1.16 -4.86 -3.22
C VAL A 14 1.64 -3.84 -2.18
N SER A 15 0.74 -3.27 -1.39
CA SER A 15 1.07 -2.26 -0.37
C SER A 15 1.97 -2.80 0.73
N SER A 16 2.04 -4.13 0.93
CA SER A 16 2.96 -4.73 1.92
C SER A 16 4.44 -4.50 1.60
N ASN A 17 4.77 -4.19 0.35
CA ASN A 17 6.13 -3.78 -0.03
C ASN A 17 6.50 -2.40 0.52
N ILE A 18 5.52 -1.57 0.87
CA ILE A 18 5.70 -0.19 1.32
C ILE A 18 5.45 -0.06 2.83
N VAL A 19 4.41 -0.71 3.34
CA VAL A 19 3.96 -0.61 4.74
C VAL A 19 3.82 -1.99 5.41
N PRO A 20 4.85 -2.84 5.39
CA PRO A 20 4.75 -4.21 5.93
C PRO A 20 4.35 -4.22 7.41
N ASN A 21 4.88 -3.30 8.20
CA ASN A 21 4.61 -3.23 9.63
C ASN A 21 3.13 -2.91 9.92
N LEU A 22 2.55 -1.92 9.23
CA LEU A 22 1.15 -1.55 9.42
C LEU A 22 0.20 -2.69 9.00
N LEU A 23 0.51 -3.36 7.89
CA LEU A 23 -0.31 -4.49 7.44
C LEU A 23 -0.20 -5.69 8.38
N SER A 24 1.00 -5.98 8.87
CA SER A 24 1.21 -7.03 9.88
C SER A 24 0.44 -6.69 11.18
N GLU A 25 0.52 -5.45 11.63
CA GLU A 25 -0.22 -4.99 12.81
C GLU A 25 -1.75 -5.10 12.62
N MET A 26 -2.26 -4.72 11.44
CA MET A 26 -3.68 -4.85 11.12
C MET A 26 -4.15 -6.30 11.20
N HIS A 27 -3.40 -7.23 10.59
CA HIS A 27 -3.71 -8.65 10.63
C HIS A 27 -3.64 -9.23 12.05
N ASN A 28 -2.62 -8.88 12.81
CA ASN A 28 -2.46 -9.33 14.19
C ASN A 28 -3.58 -8.77 15.10
N SER A 29 -3.94 -7.50 14.93
CA SER A 29 -5.05 -6.89 15.65
C SER A 29 -6.37 -7.59 15.36
N TRP A 30 -6.64 -7.90 14.11
CA TRP A 30 -7.82 -8.68 13.72
C TRP A 30 -7.83 -10.07 14.37
N LYS A 31 -6.72 -10.80 14.23
CA LYS A 31 -6.57 -12.15 14.79
C LYS A 31 -6.75 -12.20 16.30
N ASN A 32 -6.30 -11.17 17.01
CA ASN A 32 -6.39 -11.05 18.47
C ASN A 32 -7.72 -10.44 18.96
N GLY A 33 -8.66 -10.15 18.08
CA GLY A 33 -9.95 -9.57 18.43
C GLY A 33 -9.94 -8.06 18.68
N ASN A 34 -8.82 -7.37 18.43
CA ASN A 34 -8.75 -5.91 18.49
C ASN A 34 -9.23 -5.29 17.17
N PHE A 35 -10.52 -5.42 16.91
CA PHE A 35 -11.14 -4.98 15.66
C PHE A 35 -11.07 -3.47 15.46
N LYS A 36 -11.14 -2.70 16.54
CA LYS A 36 -11.03 -1.24 16.49
C LYS A 36 -9.67 -0.81 15.94
N ASN A 37 -8.58 -1.38 16.42
CA ASN A 37 -7.25 -1.06 15.90
C ASN A 37 -7.06 -1.53 14.46
N ALA A 38 -7.53 -2.74 14.12
CA ALA A 38 -7.49 -3.24 12.75
C ALA A 38 -8.23 -2.30 11.79
N PHE A 39 -9.40 -1.82 12.18
CA PHE A 39 -10.20 -0.89 11.39
C PHE A 39 -9.53 0.48 11.23
N ASN A 40 -8.95 1.00 12.29
CA ASN A 40 -8.22 2.28 12.23
C ASN A 40 -7.03 2.22 11.26
N ILE A 41 -6.26 1.13 11.29
CA ILE A 41 -5.15 0.93 10.35
C ILE A 41 -5.69 0.79 8.92
N HIS A 42 -6.76 0.03 8.73
CA HIS A 42 -7.40 -0.12 7.42
C HIS A 42 -7.80 1.23 6.83
N LEU A 43 -8.49 2.08 7.58
CA LEU A 43 -8.89 3.41 7.11
C LEU A 43 -7.68 4.27 6.74
N LYS A 44 -6.62 4.22 7.53
CA LYS A 44 -5.37 4.95 7.25
C LYS A 44 -4.71 4.53 5.93
N LEU A 45 -4.89 3.27 5.51
CA LEU A 45 -4.22 2.70 4.36
C LEU A 45 -5.05 2.75 3.07
N ILE A 46 -6.31 3.18 3.09
CA ILE A 46 -7.19 3.17 1.90
C ILE A 46 -6.57 3.96 0.74
N ASN A 47 -6.15 5.19 0.99
CA ASN A 47 -5.56 6.04 -0.05
C ASN A 47 -4.24 5.47 -0.59
N LEU A 48 -3.45 4.82 0.26
CA LEU A 48 -2.24 4.13 -0.18
C LEU A 48 -2.57 2.94 -1.10
N HIS A 49 -3.58 2.15 -0.74
CA HIS A 49 -4.01 1.03 -1.58
C HIS A 49 -4.46 1.51 -2.96
N ASP A 50 -5.27 2.56 -3.02
CA ASP A 50 -5.74 3.15 -4.26
C ASP A 50 -4.59 3.71 -5.10
N ALA A 51 -3.64 4.40 -4.46
CA ALA A 51 -2.46 4.93 -5.12
C ALA A 51 -1.56 3.85 -5.74
N MET A 52 -1.48 2.67 -5.13
CA MET A 52 -0.67 1.56 -5.68
C MET A 52 -1.24 0.99 -6.97
N PHE A 53 -2.48 1.28 -7.31
CA PHE A 53 -3.18 0.81 -8.50
C PHE A 53 -3.72 1.95 -9.38
N CYS A 54 -3.26 3.19 -9.18
CA CYS A 54 -3.67 4.33 -10.01
C CYS A 54 -3.22 4.22 -11.48
N GLU A 55 -2.21 3.40 -11.74
CA GLU A 55 -1.79 2.93 -13.06
C GLU A 55 -1.42 1.44 -12.97
N SER A 56 -1.01 0.86 -14.10
CA SER A 56 -0.63 -0.56 -14.15
C SER A 56 0.48 -0.91 -13.14
N SER A 57 0.19 -1.89 -12.30
CA SER A 57 1.19 -2.44 -11.39
C SER A 57 2.30 -3.16 -12.21
N PRO A 58 3.58 -3.06 -11.83
CA PRO A 58 4.13 -2.50 -10.60
C PRO A 58 4.60 -1.03 -10.68
N GLY A 59 4.15 -0.24 -11.65
CA GLY A 59 4.59 1.15 -11.83
C GLY A 59 4.49 1.99 -10.55
N PRO A 60 3.28 2.18 -9.96
CA PRO A 60 3.12 3.00 -8.77
C PRO A 60 3.88 2.50 -7.55
N VAL A 61 3.87 1.19 -7.27
CA VAL A 61 4.57 0.63 -6.11
C VAL A 61 6.09 0.74 -6.22
N LYS A 62 6.64 0.62 -7.42
CA LYS A 62 8.07 0.83 -7.64
C LYS A 62 8.46 2.28 -7.46
N PHE A 63 7.64 3.22 -7.92
CA PHE A 63 7.84 4.63 -7.66
C PHE A 63 7.77 4.95 -6.14
N ALA A 64 6.80 4.40 -5.43
CA ALA A 64 6.70 4.55 -3.98
C ALA A 64 7.95 3.98 -3.27
N ALA A 65 8.40 2.80 -3.67
CA ALA A 65 9.60 2.16 -3.12
C ALA A 65 10.86 2.99 -3.37
N GLU A 66 10.99 3.62 -4.54
CA GLU A 66 12.09 4.55 -4.83
C GLU A 66 12.06 5.75 -3.87
N LYS A 67 10.87 6.33 -3.63
CA LYS A 67 10.74 7.50 -2.74
C LYS A 67 11.09 7.22 -1.29
N ILE A 68 10.90 6.00 -0.83
CA ILE A 68 11.32 5.57 0.51
C ILE A 68 12.70 4.88 0.54
N GLY A 69 13.45 4.91 -0.58
CA GLY A 69 14.84 4.49 -0.65
C GLY A 69 15.10 2.98 -0.77
N LEU A 70 14.12 2.18 -1.21
CA LEU A 70 14.25 0.73 -1.30
C LEU A 70 14.83 0.23 -2.63
N CYS A 71 14.50 0.90 -3.75
CA CYS A 71 14.96 0.51 -5.09
C CYS A 71 14.82 1.69 -6.05
N ASN A 72 15.22 1.52 -7.33
CA ASN A 72 14.82 2.46 -8.38
C ASN A 72 13.44 2.11 -8.93
N SER A 73 12.79 3.09 -9.58
CA SER A 73 11.43 2.94 -10.12
C SER A 73 11.36 2.33 -11.51
N GLU A 74 12.50 1.93 -12.10
CA GLU A 74 12.52 1.34 -13.44
C GLU A 74 11.78 -0.01 -13.47
N ALA A 75 10.99 -0.21 -14.51
CA ALA A 75 10.31 -1.46 -14.79
C ALA A 75 10.58 -1.88 -16.23
N ARG A 76 10.52 -3.18 -16.50
CA ARG A 76 10.65 -3.72 -17.86
C ARG A 76 9.39 -3.39 -18.67
N LEU A 77 9.56 -3.17 -19.98
CA LEU A 77 8.43 -3.06 -20.89
C LEU A 77 7.54 -4.32 -20.81
N PRO A 78 6.23 -4.17 -20.95
CA PRO A 78 5.48 -2.99 -21.40
C PRO A 78 5.16 -1.95 -20.32
N ILE A 79 5.65 -2.10 -19.10
CA ILE A 79 5.43 -1.12 -18.03
C ILE A 79 6.32 0.10 -18.28
N VAL A 80 5.70 1.27 -18.40
CA VAL A 80 6.35 2.56 -18.59
C VAL A 80 6.35 3.38 -17.31
N LYS A 81 7.09 4.48 -17.30
CA LYS A 81 7.07 5.43 -16.18
C LYS A 81 5.65 5.98 -15.98
N ILE A 82 5.22 6.05 -14.71
CA ILE A 82 3.90 6.60 -14.37
C ILE A 82 3.85 8.11 -14.66
N SER A 83 2.62 8.61 -14.91
CA SER A 83 2.35 10.01 -15.19
C SER A 83 2.66 10.93 -14.00
N GLU A 84 2.83 12.22 -14.23
CA GLU A 84 3.04 13.19 -13.15
C GLU A 84 1.84 13.26 -12.18
N SER A 85 0.62 13.12 -12.70
CA SER A 85 -0.57 13.08 -11.85
C SER A 85 -0.58 11.86 -10.92
N SER A 86 -0.19 10.69 -11.43
CA SER A 86 -0.05 9.47 -10.63
C SER A 86 1.10 9.55 -9.63
N LYS A 87 2.22 10.19 -9.98
CA LYS A 87 3.30 10.47 -9.02
C LYS A 87 2.81 11.31 -7.85
N ASN A 88 2.04 12.38 -8.14
CA ASN A 88 1.48 13.23 -7.10
C ASN A 88 0.51 12.48 -6.19
N GLN A 89 -0.32 11.60 -6.75
CA GLN A 89 -1.21 10.75 -5.96
C GLN A 89 -0.43 9.81 -5.03
N VAL A 90 0.63 9.17 -5.53
CA VAL A 90 1.49 8.29 -4.73
C VAL A 90 2.20 9.09 -3.62
N LEU A 91 2.77 10.25 -3.93
CA LEU A 91 3.45 11.11 -2.94
C LEU A 91 2.49 11.54 -1.83
N SER A 92 1.29 12.00 -2.16
CA SER A 92 0.27 12.36 -1.17
C SER A 92 -0.08 11.19 -0.24
N ALA A 93 -0.25 9.99 -0.79
CA ALA A 93 -0.54 8.80 0.01
C ALA A 93 0.62 8.40 0.94
N LEU A 94 1.87 8.57 0.48
CA LEU A 94 3.06 8.32 1.33
C LEU A 94 3.16 9.34 2.48
N GLU A 95 2.86 10.62 2.22
CA GLU A 95 2.80 11.67 3.24
C GLU A 95 1.73 11.39 4.29
N GLU A 96 0.52 11.00 3.88
CA GLU A 96 -0.57 10.63 4.78
C GLU A 96 -0.18 9.45 5.71
N CYS A 97 0.61 8.52 5.20
CA CYS A 97 1.15 7.40 5.97
C CYS A 97 2.40 7.77 6.78
N LYS A 98 2.90 9.01 6.67
CA LYS A 98 4.14 9.51 7.32
C LYS A 98 5.38 8.70 6.94
N LEU A 99 5.49 8.34 5.68
CA LEU A 99 6.63 7.61 5.13
C LEU A 99 7.66 8.54 4.48
N ILE A 100 7.22 9.72 4.13
CA ILE A 100 8.04 10.81 3.60
C ILE A 100 7.64 12.13 4.24
#